data_87df21a384933b42b31e32a922e56bae
#
_entry.id   87df21a384933b42b31e32a922e56bae
#
_cell.length_a   1.000
_cell.length_b   1.000
_cell.length_c   1.000
_cell.angle_alpha   90.00
_cell.angle_beta   90.00
_cell.angle_gamma   90.00
#
_symmetry.space_group_name_H-M   'P 1'
#
loop_
_entity.id
_entity.type
_entity.pdbx_description
1 polymer ?
#
loop_
_entity_poly.entity_id
_entity_poly.type
_entity_poly.pdbx_seq_one_letter_code
_entity_poly.pdbx_strand_id
1 'polypeptide(L)'
;MKQIYCIFFLIFVSTAQAGHKPGDSPPKVTTQQFTNWVFKCVEDHGKRNCELFQSLQIRNSNIRFTVSYVRFKNQKNENKEAISIIGPLGINLNTRLAIQFDKQGQKNLPWTKCEVMGCMVILTNNTANKELLALYSLIKKSFISGQKAIIAVAGFQAQPLSIEMQLDGFNQALKKFNEEKL
;
A
#
# COMPACT_ATOMS: atom_id res chain seq x y z
N MET A 1 24.82 32.82 63.14
CA MET A 1 24.06 31.61 62.89
C MET A 1 23.00 31.95 61.85
N LYS A 2 23.25 31.63 60.57
CA LYS A 2 22.29 31.85 59.44
C LYS A 2 21.76 30.47 59.05
N GLN A 3 20.46 30.24 59.28
CA GLN A 3 19.77 29.06 58.79
C GLN A 3 19.42 29.24 57.33
N ILE A 4 19.88 28.31 56.48
CA ILE A 4 19.54 28.22 55.05
C ILE A 4 18.37 27.22 54.94
N TYR A 5 17.20 27.73 54.56
CA TYR A 5 16.03 26.89 54.22
C TYR A 5 16.19 26.44 52.78
N CYS A 6 16.44 25.11 52.60
CA CYS A 6 16.32 24.46 51.28
C CYS A 6 14.84 24.19 50.97
N ILE A 7 14.29 24.96 50.04
CA ILE A 7 12.96 24.69 49.50
C ILE A 7 13.11 23.60 48.44
N PHE A 8 12.59 22.42 48.75
CA PHE A 8 12.49 21.30 47.81
C PHE A 8 11.33 21.53 46.85
N PHE A 9 11.64 21.90 45.60
CA PHE A 9 10.65 22.06 44.52
C PHE A 9 10.32 20.66 43.97
N LEU A 10 9.19 20.07 44.37
CA LEU A 10 8.65 18.84 43.81
C LEU A 10 8.10 19.14 42.41
N ILE A 11 8.87 18.77 41.39
CA ILE A 11 8.42 18.80 39.99
C ILE A 11 7.49 17.57 39.79
N PHE A 12 6.18 17.84 39.74
CA PHE A 12 5.19 16.87 39.26
C PHE A 12 5.35 16.69 37.74
N VAL A 13 6.01 15.62 37.33
CA VAL A 13 6.03 15.19 35.94
C VAL A 13 4.68 14.51 35.66
N SER A 14 3.76 15.26 35.04
CA SER A 14 2.51 14.70 34.52
C SER A 14 2.83 13.90 33.28
N THR A 15 2.86 12.58 33.37
CA THR A 15 2.88 11.68 32.21
C THR A 15 1.53 11.77 31.51
N ALA A 16 1.48 12.46 30.37
CA ALA A 16 0.34 12.41 29.47
C ALA A 16 0.26 10.99 28.89
N GLN A 17 -0.54 10.14 29.48
CA GLN A 17 -0.95 8.88 28.86
C GLN A 17 -1.89 9.23 27.72
N ALA A 18 -1.45 8.98 26.47
CA ALA A 18 -2.30 8.99 25.32
C ALA A 18 -3.44 7.98 25.55
N GLY A 19 -4.64 8.49 25.82
CA GLY A 19 -5.77 7.72 26.27
C GLY A 19 -6.27 6.77 25.20
N HIS A 20 -5.96 5.50 25.34
CA HIS A 20 -6.77 4.43 24.78
C HIS A 20 -8.06 4.38 25.61
N LYS A 21 -9.21 4.56 24.98
CA LYS A 21 -10.50 4.42 25.69
C LYS A 21 -10.59 2.99 26.22
N PRO A 22 -10.85 2.78 27.53
CA PRO A 22 -11.10 1.45 28.07
C PRO A 22 -12.35 0.87 27.39
N GLY A 23 -12.22 -0.18 26.59
CA GLY A 23 -13.32 -0.86 25.94
C GLY A 23 -13.11 -1.22 24.47
N ASP A 24 -12.13 -0.61 23.78
CA ASP A 24 -11.83 -0.98 22.39
C ASP A 24 -10.87 -2.16 22.34
N SER A 25 -11.36 -3.33 21.92
CA SER A 25 -10.51 -4.46 21.58
C SER A 25 -9.60 -4.09 20.41
N PRO A 26 -8.31 -4.46 20.43
CA PRO A 26 -7.43 -4.17 19.30
C PRO A 26 -7.97 -4.83 18.01
N PRO A 27 -7.75 -4.21 16.84
CA PRO A 27 -8.18 -4.78 15.56
C PRO A 27 -7.66 -6.21 15.39
N LYS A 28 -8.53 -7.12 14.97
CA LYS A 28 -8.15 -8.51 14.66
C LYS A 28 -7.51 -8.56 13.29
N VAL A 29 -6.25 -8.95 13.22
CA VAL A 29 -5.50 -9.08 11.97
C VAL A 29 -5.34 -10.56 11.62
N THR A 30 -5.67 -10.92 10.39
CA THR A 30 -5.43 -12.25 9.81
C THR A 30 -4.54 -12.10 8.60
N THR A 31 -3.47 -12.89 8.51
CA THR A 31 -2.55 -12.89 7.35
C THR A 31 -2.33 -14.32 6.86
N GLN A 32 -2.17 -14.45 5.54
CA GLN A 32 -1.79 -15.71 4.90
C GLN A 32 -0.83 -15.42 3.75
N GLN A 33 0.30 -16.14 3.71
CA GLN A 33 1.31 -16.02 2.67
C GLN A 33 0.99 -16.95 1.50
N PHE A 34 1.12 -16.42 0.27
CA PHE A 34 1.00 -17.14 -1.00
C PHE A 34 2.22 -16.82 -1.87
N THR A 35 3.28 -17.58 -1.75
CA THR A 35 4.57 -17.35 -2.41
C THR A 35 5.07 -15.92 -2.18
N ASN A 36 4.91 -15.03 -3.15
CA ASN A 36 5.35 -13.63 -3.05
C ASN A 36 4.22 -12.66 -2.60
N TRP A 37 2.98 -13.14 -2.49
CA TRP A 37 1.83 -12.31 -2.13
C TRP A 37 1.33 -12.62 -0.73
N VAL A 38 0.92 -11.59 -0.03
CA VAL A 38 0.29 -11.70 1.30
C VAL A 38 -1.19 -11.34 1.16
N PHE A 39 -2.05 -12.24 1.59
CA PHE A 39 -3.44 -11.93 1.89
C PHE A 39 -3.52 -11.45 3.34
N LYS A 40 -4.12 -10.29 3.57
CA LYS A 40 -4.30 -9.70 4.89
C LYS A 40 -5.71 -9.17 5.04
N CYS A 41 -6.34 -9.49 6.16
CA CYS A 41 -7.60 -8.87 6.58
C CYS A 41 -7.43 -8.20 7.93
N VAL A 42 -8.02 -7.04 8.08
CA VAL A 42 -8.14 -6.31 9.34
C VAL A 42 -9.63 -6.18 9.66
N GLU A 43 -10.02 -6.69 10.81
CA GLU A 43 -11.37 -6.55 11.35
C GLU A 43 -11.33 -5.56 12.51
N ASP A 44 -12.02 -4.44 12.33
CA ASP A 44 -12.10 -3.34 13.27
C ASP A 44 -13.53 -2.84 13.38
N HIS A 45 -14.08 -2.79 14.61
CA HIS A 45 -15.46 -2.36 14.88
C HIS A 45 -16.50 -3.03 13.96
N GLY A 46 -16.35 -4.35 13.75
CA GLY A 46 -17.24 -5.14 12.89
C GLY A 46 -17.10 -4.89 11.40
N LYS A 47 -16.14 -4.06 10.97
CA LYS A 47 -15.79 -3.86 9.56
C LYS A 47 -14.55 -4.68 9.23
N ARG A 48 -14.67 -5.52 8.22
CA ARG A 48 -13.58 -6.37 7.73
C ARG A 48 -13.07 -5.83 6.39
N ASN A 49 -11.82 -5.43 6.35
CA ASN A 49 -11.13 -4.95 5.16
C ASN A 49 -9.99 -5.91 4.82
N CYS A 50 -9.98 -6.37 3.57
CA CYS A 50 -8.97 -7.32 3.10
C CYS A 50 -8.20 -6.75 1.91
N GLU A 51 -6.93 -7.13 1.81
CA GLU A 51 -6.03 -6.77 0.72
C GLU A 51 -5.12 -7.94 0.35
N LEU A 52 -4.71 -7.98 -0.91
CA LEU A 52 -3.54 -8.70 -1.35
C LEU A 52 -2.42 -7.71 -1.52
N PHE A 53 -1.24 -7.98 -1.00
CA PHE A 53 -0.12 -7.08 -1.22
C PHE A 53 1.21 -7.82 -1.35
N GLN A 54 2.15 -7.14 -1.98
CA GLN A 54 3.56 -7.49 -2.02
C GLN A 54 4.39 -6.27 -1.67
N SER A 55 5.30 -6.40 -0.71
CA SER A 55 6.26 -5.37 -0.36
C SER A 55 7.59 -5.70 -0.99
N LEU A 56 8.14 -4.77 -1.75
CA LEU A 56 9.37 -4.90 -2.51
C LEU A 56 10.40 -3.92 -1.94
N GLN A 57 11.63 -4.36 -1.78
CA GLN A 57 12.72 -3.50 -1.30
C GLN A 57 13.88 -3.56 -2.28
N ILE A 58 14.39 -2.40 -2.69
CA ILE A 58 15.61 -2.33 -3.49
C ILE A 58 16.77 -2.78 -2.62
N ARG A 59 17.55 -3.75 -3.13
CA ARG A 59 18.69 -4.33 -2.40
C ARG A 59 19.65 -3.25 -1.90
N ASN A 60 20.09 -3.40 -0.66
CA ASN A 60 21.03 -2.48 0.02
C ASN A 60 20.52 -1.03 0.11
N SER A 61 19.21 -0.82 0.16
CA SER A 61 18.60 0.50 0.34
C SER A 61 17.37 0.44 1.23
N ASN A 62 16.91 1.61 1.70
CA ASN A 62 15.63 1.74 2.41
C ASN A 62 14.46 2.03 1.45
N ILE A 63 14.72 1.99 0.14
CA ILE A 63 13.71 2.27 -0.88
C ILE A 63 12.78 1.07 -1.01
N ARG A 64 11.49 1.32 -0.80
CA ARG A 64 10.44 0.31 -0.87
C ARG A 64 9.35 0.69 -1.85
N PHE A 65 8.77 -0.33 -2.45
CA PHE A 65 7.52 -0.25 -3.19
C PHE A 65 6.53 -1.21 -2.54
N THR A 66 5.26 -0.83 -2.53
CA THR A 66 4.18 -1.72 -2.12
C THR A 66 3.16 -1.78 -3.24
N VAL A 67 2.82 -2.97 -3.67
CA VAL A 67 1.78 -3.22 -4.65
C VAL A 67 0.63 -3.90 -3.94
N SER A 68 -0.58 -3.34 -4.04
CA SER A 68 -1.77 -3.88 -3.38
C SER A 68 -2.92 -4.05 -4.37
N TYR A 69 -3.74 -5.06 -4.12
CA TYR A 69 -5.04 -5.28 -4.75
C TYR A 69 -6.10 -5.33 -3.68
N VAL A 70 -7.09 -4.45 -3.77
CA VAL A 70 -8.14 -4.28 -2.77
C VAL A 70 -9.52 -4.30 -3.38
N ARG A 71 -10.52 -4.64 -2.57
CA ARG A 71 -11.94 -4.49 -2.89
C ARG A 71 -12.58 -3.51 -1.91
N PHE A 72 -13.47 -2.68 -2.42
CA PHE A 72 -14.17 -1.68 -1.62
C PHE A 72 -15.60 -1.50 -2.14
N LYS A 73 -16.46 -0.89 -1.33
CA LYS A 73 -17.79 -0.47 -1.76
C LYS A 73 -17.76 0.99 -2.17
N ASN A 74 -18.32 1.28 -3.35
CA ASN A 74 -18.48 2.67 -3.79
C ASN A 74 -19.69 3.33 -3.11
N GLN A 75 -19.96 4.58 -3.42
CA GLN A 75 -21.11 5.34 -2.88
C GLN A 75 -22.48 4.70 -3.15
N LYS A 76 -22.58 3.86 -4.20
CA LYS A 76 -23.78 3.10 -4.54
C LYS A 76 -23.83 1.72 -3.89
N ASN A 77 -22.94 1.44 -2.91
CA ASN A 77 -22.81 0.13 -2.25
C ASN A 77 -22.43 -1.03 -3.20
N GLU A 78 -21.87 -0.73 -4.38
CA GLU A 78 -21.40 -1.73 -5.34
C GLU A 78 -19.95 -2.14 -5.02
N ASN A 79 -19.65 -3.43 -5.15
CA ASN A 79 -18.28 -3.91 -5.00
C ASN A 79 -17.42 -3.42 -6.17
N LYS A 80 -16.35 -2.75 -5.85
CA LYS A 80 -15.33 -2.23 -6.77
C LYS A 80 -13.96 -2.71 -6.34
N GLU A 81 -13.02 -2.64 -7.25
CA GLU A 81 -11.65 -3.12 -7.05
C GLU A 81 -10.67 -2.02 -7.41
N ALA A 82 -9.53 -2.01 -6.73
CA ALA A 82 -8.41 -1.13 -7.05
C ALA A 82 -7.08 -1.87 -6.95
N ILE A 83 -6.15 -1.45 -7.78
CA ILE A 83 -4.72 -1.78 -7.72
C ILE A 83 -4.01 -0.50 -7.33
N SER A 84 -3.19 -0.55 -6.28
CA SER A 84 -2.33 0.57 -5.91
C SER A 84 -0.86 0.16 -5.98
N ILE A 85 -0.03 1.09 -6.44
CA ILE A 85 1.42 0.96 -6.40
C ILE A 85 1.94 2.17 -5.66
N ILE A 86 2.52 1.94 -4.49
CA ILE A 86 3.12 2.98 -3.65
C ILE A 86 4.62 2.92 -3.84
N GLY A 87 5.20 3.99 -4.34
CA GLY A 87 6.64 4.19 -4.46
C GLY A 87 7.17 5.14 -3.39
N PRO A 88 8.49 5.34 -3.31
CA PRO A 88 9.11 6.22 -2.32
C PRO A 88 8.73 7.68 -2.52
N LEU A 89 8.95 8.50 -1.50
CA LEU A 89 9.01 9.95 -1.64
C LEU A 89 10.31 10.37 -2.37
N GLY A 90 10.36 11.60 -2.87
CA GLY A 90 11.55 12.13 -3.56
C GLY A 90 11.68 11.63 -5.00
N ILE A 91 10.59 11.23 -5.62
CA ILE A 91 10.51 10.89 -7.06
C ILE A 91 10.14 12.11 -7.90
N ASN A 92 10.48 12.07 -9.19
CA ASN A 92 10.10 13.10 -10.15
C ASN A 92 8.67 12.89 -10.64
N LEU A 93 7.72 13.70 -10.17
CA LEU A 93 6.32 13.59 -10.53
C LEU A 93 6.00 14.06 -11.97
N ASN A 94 6.95 14.74 -12.65
CA ASN A 94 6.80 15.08 -14.07
C ASN A 94 6.94 13.84 -14.97
N THR A 95 7.48 12.74 -14.43
CA THR A 95 7.52 11.44 -15.10
C THR A 95 6.42 10.54 -14.54
N ARG A 96 5.98 9.58 -15.33
CA ARG A 96 5.02 8.57 -14.90
C ARG A 96 5.74 7.37 -14.32
N LEU A 97 5.05 6.59 -13.47
CA LEU A 97 5.53 5.27 -13.08
C LEU A 97 5.49 4.35 -14.30
N ALA A 98 6.61 3.74 -14.62
CA ALA A 98 6.69 2.73 -15.67
C ALA A 98 6.48 1.33 -15.07
N ILE A 99 5.68 0.50 -15.75
CA ILE A 99 5.55 -0.92 -15.44
C ILE A 99 5.65 -1.74 -16.72
N GLN A 100 6.41 -2.82 -16.68
CA GLN A 100 6.57 -3.75 -17.79
C GLN A 100 6.37 -5.18 -17.29
N PHE A 101 5.47 -5.93 -17.93
CA PHE A 101 5.19 -7.32 -17.62
C PHE A 101 5.88 -8.25 -18.60
N ASP A 102 6.64 -9.20 -18.12
CA ASP A 102 7.33 -10.22 -18.93
C ASP A 102 8.01 -9.61 -20.18
N LYS A 103 7.62 -10.05 -21.36
CA LYS A 103 8.09 -9.55 -22.66
C LYS A 103 7.14 -8.50 -23.28
N GLN A 104 6.14 -7.99 -22.53
CA GLN A 104 5.21 -6.99 -23.04
C GLN A 104 5.85 -5.61 -23.06
N GLY A 105 5.28 -4.70 -23.88
CA GLY A 105 5.71 -3.31 -23.89
C GLY A 105 5.42 -2.58 -22.57
N GLN A 106 6.28 -1.65 -22.20
CA GLN A 106 6.14 -0.80 -21.02
C GLN A 106 4.82 -0.02 -21.05
N LYS A 107 4.18 0.14 -19.90
CA LYS A 107 3.04 1.00 -19.65
C LYS A 107 3.44 2.12 -18.68
N ASN A 108 2.96 3.32 -18.92
CA ASN A 108 3.23 4.49 -18.10
C ASN A 108 1.96 4.87 -17.34
N LEU A 109 2.01 4.77 -16.04
CA LEU A 109 0.89 4.98 -15.14
C LEU A 109 0.98 6.38 -14.50
N PRO A 110 -0.12 7.17 -14.53
CA PRO A 110 -0.11 8.50 -13.94
C PRO A 110 -0.08 8.41 -12.41
N TRP A 111 0.64 9.32 -11.78
CA TRP A 111 0.57 9.48 -10.33
C TRP A 111 -0.81 10.00 -9.92
N THR A 112 -1.36 9.43 -8.87
CA THR A 112 -2.67 9.84 -8.32
C THR A 112 -2.49 10.87 -7.21
N LYS A 113 -1.59 10.60 -6.26
CA LYS A 113 -1.29 11.50 -5.13
C LYS A 113 0.01 11.07 -4.44
N CYS A 114 0.55 11.96 -3.59
CA CYS A 114 1.60 11.62 -2.64
C CYS A 114 1.12 11.93 -1.22
N GLU A 115 1.46 11.04 -0.30
CA GLU A 115 1.20 11.17 1.15
C GLU A 115 2.47 10.81 1.92
N VAL A 116 2.42 10.87 3.24
CA VAL A 116 3.57 10.58 4.11
C VAL A 116 4.18 9.19 3.88
N MET A 117 3.38 8.23 3.43
CA MET A 117 3.83 6.86 3.15
C MET A 117 4.45 6.68 1.75
N GLY A 118 4.36 7.68 0.88
CA GLY A 118 4.89 7.63 -0.49
C GLY A 118 3.98 8.24 -1.54
N CYS A 119 4.45 8.22 -2.78
CA CYS A 119 3.66 8.61 -3.95
C CYS A 119 2.99 7.38 -4.56
N MET A 120 1.74 7.50 -4.95
CA MET A 120 0.95 6.35 -5.36
C MET A 120 0.25 6.52 -6.71
N VAL A 121 0.21 5.43 -7.44
CA VAL A 121 -0.69 5.19 -8.56
C VAL A 121 -1.87 4.39 -8.02
N ILE A 122 -3.09 4.80 -8.34
CA ILE A 122 -4.32 4.06 -8.01
C ILE A 122 -5.10 3.84 -9.30
N LEU A 123 -5.27 2.59 -9.68
CA LEU A 123 -6.11 2.16 -10.81
C LEU A 123 -7.33 1.43 -10.26
N THR A 124 -8.51 1.78 -10.73
CA THR A 124 -9.76 1.19 -10.22
C THR A 124 -10.74 0.93 -11.36
N ASN A 125 -11.59 -0.09 -11.18
CA ASN A 125 -12.75 -0.30 -12.05
C ASN A 125 -13.94 0.64 -11.72
N ASN A 126 -13.80 1.52 -10.73
CA ASN A 126 -14.76 2.56 -10.37
C ASN A 126 -14.37 3.92 -10.98
N THR A 127 -14.19 3.98 -12.29
CA THR A 127 -13.83 5.21 -13.01
C THR A 127 -14.64 5.35 -14.29
N ALA A 128 -15.02 6.59 -14.63
CA ALA A 128 -15.62 6.93 -15.93
C ALA A 128 -14.54 7.17 -17.02
N ASN A 129 -13.27 7.32 -16.64
CA ASN A 129 -12.17 7.50 -17.58
C ASN A 129 -11.84 6.16 -18.24
N LYS A 130 -12.11 6.06 -19.55
CA LYS A 130 -11.91 4.84 -20.33
C LYS A 130 -10.44 4.41 -20.41
N GLU A 131 -9.49 5.36 -20.46
CA GLU A 131 -8.05 5.06 -20.48
C GLU A 131 -7.60 4.43 -19.16
N LEU A 132 -7.99 5.01 -18.01
CA LEU A 132 -7.67 4.45 -16.69
C LEU A 132 -8.34 3.09 -16.49
N LEU A 133 -9.57 2.90 -16.96
CA LEU A 133 -10.26 1.61 -16.90
C LEU A 133 -9.53 0.55 -17.75
N ALA A 134 -9.06 0.92 -18.93
CA ALA A 134 -8.28 0.03 -19.79
C ALA A 134 -6.94 -0.34 -19.14
N LEU A 135 -6.25 0.62 -18.51
CA LEU A 135 -5.03 0.37 -17.76
C LEU A 135 -5.29 -0.58 -16.57
N TYR A 136 -6.34 -0.32 -15.76
CA TYR A 136 -6.74 -1.21 -14.67
C TYR A 136 -6.93 -2.65 -15.18
N SER A 137 -7.72 -2.82 -16.25
CA SER A 137 -8.05 -4.14 -16.81
C SER A 137 -6.80 -4.86 -17.33
N LEU A 138 -5.90 -4.13 -18.00
CA LEU A 138 -4.64 -4.68 -18.49
C LEU A 138 -3.74 -5.13 -17.34
N ILE A 139 -3.54 -4.27 -16.32
CA ILE A 139 -2.68 -4.59 -15.17
C ILE A 139 -3.25 -5.80 -14.40
N LYS A 140 -4.57 -5.82 -14.13
CA LYS A 140 -5.23 -6.97 -13.48
C LYS A 140 -5.01 -8.27 -14.26
N LYS A 141 -5.22 -8.23 -15.59
CA LYS A 141 -4.98 -9.40 -16.47
C LYS A 141 -3.53 -9.84 -16.38
N SER A 142 -2.58 -8.91 -16.40
CA SER A 142 -1.15 -9.23 -16.34
C SER A 142 -0.75 -9.80 -14.98
N PHE A 143 -1.37 -9.38 -13.87
CA PHE A 143 -1.17 -10.01 -12.55
C PHE A 143 -1.63 -11.47 -12.54
N ILE A 144 -2.71 -11.79 -13.24
CA ILE A 144 -3.29 -13.14 -13.31
C ILE A 144 -2.45 -14.06 -14.22
N SER A 145 -1.96 -13.56 -15.35
CA SER A 145 -1.36 -14.40 -16.41
C SER A 145 0.16 -14.23 -16.56
N GLY A 146 0.77 -13.23 -15.94
CA GLY A 146 2.19 -12.94 -16.02
C GLY A 146 3.01 -13.73 -15.01
N GLN A 147 4.34 -13.70 -15.19
CA GLN A 147 5.31 -14.30 -14.28
C GLN A 147 6.00 -13.23 -13.44
N LYS A 148 6.33 -12.09 -14.05
CA LYS A 148 7.02 -10.99 -13.40
C LYS A 148 6.68 -9.65 -13.99
N ALA A 149 6.96 -8.59 -13.23
CA ALA A 149 6.92 -7.22 -13.69
C ALA A 149 8.15 -6.45 -13.24
N ILE A 150 8.55 -5.45 -14.01
CA ILE A 150 9.54 -4.45 -13.62
C ILE A 150 8.79 -3.15 -13.37
N ILE A 151 8.93 -2.59 -12.19
CA ILE A 151 8.40 -1.28 -11.82
C ILE A 151 9.57 -0.31 -11.82
N ALA A 152 9.44 0.83 -12.51
CA ALA A 152 10.49 1.85 -12.57
C ALA A 152 9.91 3.26 -12.39
N VAL A 153 10.68 4.10 -11.71
CA VAL A 153 10.39 5.52 -11.50
C VAL A 153 11.68 6.34 -11.68
N ALA A 154 11.56 7.60 -12.03
CA ALA A 154 12.68 8.53 -11.97
C ALA A 154 12.76 9.14 -10.56
N GLY A 155 13.93 9.10 -9.92
CA GLY A 155 14.21 9.84 -8.71
C GLY A 155 14.26 11.36 -8.98
N PHE A 156 14.37 12.15 -7.92
CA PHE A 156 14.37 13.62 -8.00
C PHE A 156 15.45 14.18 -8.96
N GLN A 157 16.65 13.58 -8.97
CA GLN A 157 17.74 13.93 -9.89
C GLN A 157 17.70 13.13 -11.21
N ALA A 158 16.51 12.64 -11.60
CA ALA A 158 16.28 11.81 -12.78
C ALA A 158 17.02 10.45 -12.81
N GLN A 159 17.69 10.04 -11.72
CA GLN A 159 18.26 8.70 -11.64
C GLN A 159 17.14 7.65 -11.67
N PRO A 160 17.29 6.59 -12.47
CA PRO A 160 16.27 5.54 -12.54
C PRO A 160 16.31 4.68 -11.26
N LEU A 161 15.15 4.44 -10.70
CA LEU A 161 14.91 3.47 -9.64
C LEU A 161 14.02 2.38 -10.20
N SER A 162 14.47 1.13 -10.19
CA SER A 162 13.67 0.01 -10.67
C SER A 162 13.73 -1.17 -9.73
N ILE A 163 12.65 -1.96 -9.74
CA ILE A 163 12.53 -3.17 -8.94
C ILE A 163 11.73 -4.23 -9.70
N GLU A 164 12.18 -5.47 -9.59
CA GLU A 164 11.44 -6.62 -10.13
C GLU A 164 10.42 -7.10 -9.11
N MET A 165 9.22 -7.39 -9.56
CA MET A 165 8.10 -7.95 -8.81
C MET A 165 7.75 -9.32 -9.38
N GLN A 166 7.69 -10.35 -8.55
CA GLN A 166 7.25 -11.67 -8.93
C GLN A 166 5.73 -11.77 -8.82
N LEU A 167 5.07 -12.41 -9.80
CA LEU A 167 3.61 -12.53 -9.85
C LEU A 167 3.11 -13.90 -9.40
N ASP A 168 3.99 -14.87 -9.21
CA ASP A 168 3.62 -16.18 -8.68
C ASP A 168 3.04 -16.07 -7.27
N GLY A 169 1.99 -16.83 -7.03
CA GLY A 169 1.19 -16.72 -5.80
C GLY A 169 -0.02 -15.79 -5.92
N PHE A 170 -0.07 -14.86 -6.89
CA PHE A 170 -1.20 -13.93 -7.02
C PHE A 170 -2.53 -14.66 -7.24
N ASN A 171 -2.58 -15.67 -8.11
CA ASN A 171 -3.82 -16.38 -8.39
C ASN A 171 -4.36 -17.17 -7.19
N GLN A 172 -3.47 -17.79 -6.41
CA GLN A 172 -3.86 -18.50 -5.19
C GLN A 172 -4.37 -17.50 -4.14
N ALA A 173 -3.67 -16.38 -3.97
CA ALA A 173 -4.09 -15.29 -3.09
C ALA A 173 -5.42 -14.68 -3.53
N LEU A 174 -5.63 -14.45 -4.84
CA LEU A 174 -6.87 -13.91 -5.40
C LEU A 174 -8.05 -14.88 -5.18
N LYS A 175 -7.83 -16.20 -5.32
CA LYS A 175 -8.87 -17.20 -5.00
C LYS A 175 -9.29 -17.07 -3.54
N LYS A 176 -8.33 -17.02 -2.61
CA LYS A 176 -8.61 -16.82 -1.17
C LYS A 176 -9.33 -15.50 -0.91
N PHE A 177 -8.88 -14.42 -1.55
CA PHE A 177 -9.49 -13.11 -1.44
C PHE A 177 -10.97 -13.09 -1.91
N ASN A 178 -11.31 -13.85 -2.96
CA ASN A 178 -12.67 -13.94 -3.48
C ASN A 178 -13.62 -14.75 -2.59
N GLU A 179 -13.11 -15.57 -1.69
CA GLU A 179 -13.91 -16.29 -0.67
C GLU A 179 -14.38 -15.35 0.45
N GLU A 180 -13.70 -14.22 0.64
CA GLU A 180 -14.05 -13.24 1.68
C GLU A 180 -15.22 -12.34 1.22
N LYS A 181 -16.18 -12.16 2.12
CA LYS A 181 -17.32 -11.24 1.93
C LYS A 181 -16.92 -9.84 2.43
N LEU A 182 -17.26 -8.79 1.68
CA LEU A 182 -17.15 -7.39 2.12
C LEU A 182 -18.36 -7.01 2.97
#